data_dfef6b6c57d9532f71ee904b02757c40
#
_entry.id   dfef6b6c57d9532f71ee904b02757c40
#
_cell.length_a   1.000
_cell.length_b   1.000
_cell.length_c   1.000
_cell.angle_alpha   90.00
_cell.angle_beta   90.00
_cell.angle_gamma   90.00
#
_symmetry.space_group_name_H-M   'P 1'
#
loop_
_entity.id
_entity.type
_entity.pdbx_description
1 polymer ?
#
loop_
_entity_poly.entity_id
_entity_poly.type
_entity_poly.pdbx_seq_one_letter_code
_entity_poly.pdbx_strand_id
1 'polypeptide(L)'
;MREVNMVTALTAAAVAASATHLAACGLGLQKLRRGTKLLLMPLIAALYCAMARSPSPVVLGAMFCGWAGDFFMIYKHREAFLGAGMAAFGLGHILYVAHIGVLAAAAQPRLFTALAATLVPGAVALCIFFVLRRRIPKALRLPGLLYGLLLASLGSAAFIGLRAGAPGAGFLLAGGCLFLCSDGILAFETFRDGDSNAADVAVMLTYIAAQALLAVGFAAG
;
A
#
# COMPACT_ATOMS: atom_id res chain seq x y z
N MET A 1 -2.77 -22.63 -21.83
CA MET A 1 -1.98 -21.75 -22.73
C MET A 1 -2.51 -20.32 -22.78
N ARG A 2 -3.82 -20.04 -23.01
CA ARG A 2 -4.35 -18.65 -23.05
C ARG A 2 -4.17 -17.88 -21.74
N GLU A 3 -4.43 -18.49 -20.60
CA GLU A 3 -4.30 -17.86 -19.28
C GLU A 3 -2.84 -17.53 -18.95
N VAL A 4 -1.91 -18.43 -19.22
CA VAL A 4 -0.46 -18.17 -19.02
C VAL A 4 0.00 -16.99 -19.88
N ASN A 5 -0.45 -16.92 -21.14
CA ASN A 5 -0.11 -15.80 -22.02
C ASN A 5 -0.70 -14.46 -21.52
N MET A 6 -1.90 -14.49 -20.94
CA MET A 6 -2.54 -13.29 -20.38
C MET A 6 -1.80 -12.78 -19.14
N VAL A 7 -1.47 -13.66 -18.19
CA VAL A 7 -0.68 -13.28 -16.99
C VAL A 7 0.69 -12.72 -17.41
N THR A 8 1.37 -13.38 -18.35
CA THR A 8 2.67 -12.90 -18.86
C THR A 8 2.55 -11.52 -19.51
N ALA A 9 1.52 -11.30 -20.35
CA ALA A 9 1.32 -10.02 -21.01
C ALA A 9 1.00 -8.89 -20.00
N LEU A 10 0.12 -9.17 -19.02
CA LEU A 10 -0.21 -8.20 -17.96
C LEU A 10 1.01 -7.90 -17.07
N THR A 11 1.82 -8.91 -16.74
CA THR A 11 3.05 -8.71 -15.98
C THR A 11 4.02 -7.83 -16.76
N ALA A 12 4.23 -8.10 -18.04
CA ALA A 12 5.09 -7.28 -18.89
C ALA A 12 4.60 -5.83 -18.99
N ALA A 13 3.28 -5.62 -19.15
CA ALA A 13 2.66 -4.30 -19.16
C ALA A 13 2.82 -3.57 -17.82
N ALA A 14 2.62 -4.26 -16.69
CA ALA A 14 2.79 -3.70 -15.36
C ALA A 14 4.25 -3.31 -15.09
N VAL A 15 5.20 -4.16 -15.47
CA VAL A 15 6.65 -3.87 -15.36
C VAL A 15 7.05 -2.67 -16.23
N ALA A 16 6.60 -2.63 -17.48
CA ALA A 16 6.88 -1.51 -18.39
C ALA A 16 6.29 -0.19 -17.87
N ALA A 17 5.03 -0.20 -17.40
CA ALA A 17 4.39 0.97 -16.80
C ALA A 17 5.12 1.43 -15.53
N SER A 18 5.55 0.49 -14.68
CA SER A 18 6.29 0.77 -13.44
C SER A 18 7.66 1.38 -13.76
N ALA A 19 8.42 0.81 -14.70
CA ALA A 19 9.71 1.34 -15.13
C ALA A 19 9.57 2.75 -15.71
N THR A 20 8.55 2.98 -16.57
CA THR A 20 8.26 4.29 -17.15
C THR A 20 7.89 5.30 -16.06
N HIS A 21 7.08 4.89 -15.07
CA HIS A 21 6.70 5.74 -13.94
C HIS A 21 7.90 6.12 -13.08
N LEU A 22 8.75 5.17 -12.71
CA LEU A 22 9.96 5.40 -11.92
C LEU A 22 10.95 6.32 -12.67
N ALA A 23 11.14 6.11 -13.97
CA ALA A 23 11.94 7.00 -14.80
C ALA A 23 11.35 8.42 -14.84
N ALA A 24 10.02 8.55 -14.96
CA ALA A 24 9.34 9.84 -14.93
C ALA A 24 9.51 10.56 -13.56
N CYS A 25 9.53 9.82 -12.45
CA CYS A 25 9.83 10.36 -11.12
C CYS A 25 11.28 10.86 -11.06
N GLY A 26 12.24 10.04 -11.45
CA GLY A 26 13.68 10.38 -11.41
C GLY A 26 14.06 11.56 -12.30
N LEU A 27 13.43 11.69 -13.46
CA LEU A 27 13.64 12.77 -14.42
C LEU A 27 12.75 14.01 -14.17
N GLY A 28 11.89 14.01 -13.16
CA GLY A 28 10.99 15.13 -12.85
C GLY A 28 9.92 15.40 -13.91
N LEU A 29 9.57 14.41 -14.74
CA LEU A 29 8.60 14.55 -15.86
C LEU A 29 7.16 14.52 -15.35
N GLN A 30 6.69 15.62 -14.76
CA GLN A 30 5.42 15.70 -14.01
C GLN A 30 4.17 15.24 -14.79
N LYS A 31 4.05 15.58 -16.10
CA LYS A 31 2.89 15.16 -16.90
C LYS A 31 2.86 13.65 -17.10
N LEU A 32 4.02 13.04 -17.42
CA LEU A 32 4.16 11.60 -17.61
C LEU A 32 3.93 10.86 -16.29
N ARG A 33 4.50 11.36 -15.19
CA ARG A 33 4.32 10.83 -13.84
C ARG A 33 2.84 10.78 -13.45
N ARG A 34 2.05 11.84 -13.68
CA ARG A 34 0.61 11.87 -13.37
C ARG A 34 -0.17 10.83 -14.17
N GLY A 35 0.10 10.71 -15.46
CA GLY A 35 -0.59 9.75 -16.33
C GLY A 35 -0.23 8.29 -15.98
N THR A 36 1.05 7.99 -15.86
CA THR A 36 1.50 6.63 -15.55
C THR A 36 1.08 6.18 -14.15
N LYS A 37 1.04 7.08 -13.14
CA LYS A 37 0.57 6.76 -11.79
C LYS A 37 -0.81 6.13 -11.80
N LEU A 38 -1.75 6.71 -12.55
CA LEU A 38 -3.13 6.23 -12.60
C LEU A 38 -3.31 4.92 -13.37
N LEU A 39 -2.30 4.48 -14.14
CA LEU A 39 -2.33 3.19 -14.84
C LEU A 39 -1.85 2.02 -13.98
N LEU A 40 -1.05 2.28 -12.93
CA LEU A 40 -0.41 1.22 -12.14
C LEU A 40 -1.44 0.34 -11.43
N MET A 41 -2.36 0.92 -10.68
CA MET A 41 -3.36 0.15 -9.92
C MET A 41 -4.33 -0.65 -10.80
N PRO A 42 -4.89 -0.12 -11.91
CA PRO A 42 -5.67 -0.93 -12.85
C PRO A 42 -4.90 -2.13 -13.42
N LEU A 43 -3.61 -1.97 -13.74
CA LEU A 43 -2.78 -3.08 -14.24
C LEU A 43 -2.54 -4.13 -13.15
N ILE A 44 -2.26 -3.71 -11.91
CA ILE A 44 -2.09 -4.62 -10.78
C ILE A 44 -3.42 -5.34 -10.45
N ALA A 45 -4.55 -4.65 -10.51
CA ALA A 45 -5.86 -5.25 -10.30
C ALA A 45 -6.21 -6.26 -11.39
N ALA A 46 -5.92 -5.96 -12.66
CA ALA A 46 -6.07 -6.90 -13.77
C ALA A 46 -5.17 -8.14 -13.60
N LEU A 47 -3.93 -7.94 -13.16
CA LEU A 47 -3.01 -9.02 -12.86
C LEU A 47 -3.52 -9.90 -11.72
N TYR A 48 -4.03 -9.30 -10.63
CA TYR A 48 -4.68 -10.02 -9.54
C TYR A 48 -5.85 -10.88 -10.05
N CYS A 49 -6.75 -10.30 -10.86
CA CYS A 49 -7.87 -11.05 -11.46
C CYS A 49 -7.41 -12.20 -12.35
N ALA A 50 -6.28 -12.06 -13.05
CA ALA A 50 -5.75 -13.10 -13.92
C ALA A 50 -5.03 -14.22 -13.15
N MET A 51 -4.53 -13.94 -11.95
CA MET A 51 -3.83 -14.94 -11.10
C MET A 51 -4.77 -15.65 -10.13
N ALA A 52 -5.77 -14.94 -9.58
CA ALA A 52 -6.67 -15.48 -8.58
C ALA A 52 -7.70 -16.44 -9.21
N ARG A 53 -7.89 -17.60 -8.59
CA ARG A 53 -8.94 -18.56 -9.02
C ARG A 53 -10.35 -18.00 -8.85
N SER A 54 -10.55 -17.23 -7.79
CA SER A 54 -11.82 -16.56 -7.48
C SER A 54 -11.49 -15.17 -6.92
N PRO A 55 -11.39 -14.13 -7.78
CA PRO A 55 -11.06 -12.79 -7.33
C PRO A 55 -12.05 -12.27 -6.29
N SER A 56 -11.54 -11.85 -5.13
CA SER A 56 -12.35 -11.32 -4.04
C SER A 56 -12.83 -9.90 -4.35
N PRO A 57 -14.14 -9.60 -4.27
CA PRO A 57 -14.67 -8.25 -4.42
C PRO A 57 -14.11 -7.27 -3.36
N VAL A 58 -13.81 -7.78 -2.17
CA VAL A 58 -13.22 -6.99 -1.07
C VAL A 58 -11.81 -6.52 -1.44
N VAL A 59 -10.98 -7.42 -2.00
CA VAL A 59 -9.63 -7.08 -2.46
C VAL A 59 -9.70 -6.09 -3.63
N LEU A 60 -10.61 -6.30 -4.59
CA LEU A 60 -10.81 -5.35 -5.70
C LEU A 60 -11.30 -3.98 -5.20
N GLY A 61 -12.18 -3.95 -4.22
CA GLY A 61 -12.60 -2.73 -3.55
C GLY A 61 -11.44 -2.01 -2.86
N ALA A 62 -10.55 -2.75 -2.20
CA ALA A 62 -9.34 -2.20 -1.61
C ALA A 62 -8.39 -1.59 -2.66
N MET A 63 -8.19 -2.29 -3.78
CA MET A 63 -7.38 -1.80 -4.90
C MET A 63 -7.99 -0.55 -5.55
N PHE A 64 -9.32 -0.50 -5.70
CA PHE A 64 -10.02 0.68 -6.18
C PHE A 64 -9.84 1.88 -5.23
N CYS A 65 -9.94 1.67 -3.91
CA CYS A 65 -9.64 2.69 -2.92
C CYS A 65 -8.17 3.17 -3.02
N GLY A 66 -7.22 2.28 -3.24
CA GLY A 66 -5.83 2.62 -3.51
C GLY A 66 -5.67 3.48 -4.77
N TRP A 67 -6.35 3.13 -5.86
CA TRP A 67 -6.37 3.93 -7.08
C TRP A 67 -6.97 5.33 -6.87
N ALA A 68 -8.07 5.43 -6.12
CA ALA A 68 -8.65 6.72 -5.75
C ALA A 68 -7.68 7.54 -4.88
N GLY A 69 -6.97 6.90 -3.95
CA GLY A 69 -5.90 7.50 -3.17
C GLY A 69 -4.78 8.06 -4.05
N ASP A 70 -4.33 7.30 -5.05
CA ASP A 70 -3.33 7.74 -6.02
C ASP A 70 -3.78 8.98 -6.81
N PHE A 71 -5.05 9.04 -7.19
CA PHE A 71 -5.62 10.22 -7.84
C PHE A 71 -5.55 11.45 -6.93
N PHE A 72 -5.99 11.35 -5.69
CA PHE A 72 -5.94 12.47 -4.75
C PHE A 72 -4.50 12.90 -4.45
N MET A 73 -3.56 11.96 -4.34
CA MET A 73 -2.15 12.24 -4.09
C MET A 73 -1.42 13.00 -5.22
N ILE A 74 -1.99 13.06 -6.43
CA ILE A 74 -1.48 13.95 -7.48
C ILE A 74 -1.50 15.42 -7.02
N TYR A 75 -2.44 15.76 -6.13
CA TYR A 75 -2.66 17.11 -5.61
C TYR A 75 -2.35 17.22 -4.10
N LYS A 76 -1.42 16.40 -3.58
CA LYS A 76 -1.07 16.28 -2.15
C LYS A 76 -0.69 17.62 -1.47
N HIS A 77 -0.26 18.62 -2.23
CA HIS A 77 0.06 19.97 -1.69
C HIS A 77 -1.17 20.73 -1.17
N ARG A 78 -2.39 20.28 -1.49
CA ARG A 78 -3.63 20.84 -0.94
C ARG A 78 -4.10 19.94 0.20
N GLU A 79 -4.27 20.48 1.41
CA GLU A 79 -4.65 19.71 2.61
C GLU A 79 -5.91 18.86 2.41
N ALA A 80 -6.91 19.38 1.71
CA ALA A 80 -8.15 18.64 1.41
C ALA A 80 -7.89 17.39 0.55
N PHE A 81 -7.02 17.50 -0.46
CA PHE A 81 -6.67 16.36 -1.32
C PHE A 81 -5.77 15.36 -0.60
N LEU A 82 -4.84 15.84 0.23
CA LEU A 82 -4.03 14.99 1.09
C LEU A 82 -4.92 14.19 2.06
N GLY A 83 -5.87 14.86 2.73
CA GLY A 83 -6.84 14.23 3.62
C GLY A 83 -7.73 13.21 2.89
N ALA A 84 -8.22 13.54 1.68
CA ALA A 84 -9.01 12.63 0.87
C ALA A 84 -8.20 11.40 0.41
N GLY A 85 -6.93 11.58 0.05
CA GLY A 85 -6.01 10.50 -0.28
C GLY A 85 -5.78 9.56 0.91
N MET A 86 -5.52 10.12 2.09
CA MET A 86 -5.37 9.35 3.33
C MET A 86 -6.64 8.56 3.66
N ALA A 87 -7.83 9.17 3.49
CA ALA A 87 -9.11 8.49 3.73
C ALA A 87 -9.34 7.34 2.73
N ALA A 88 -9.04 7.55 1.45
CA ALA A 88 -9.18 6.53 0.41
C ALA A 88 -8.22 5.36 0.64
N PHE A 89 -6.93 5.61 0.86
CA PHE A 89 -5.98 4.57 1.22
C PHE A 89 -6.35 3.86 2.53
N GLY A 90 -6.78 4.62 3.55
CA GLY A 90 -7.23 4.08 4.83
C GLY A 90 -8.39 3.09 4.66
N LEU A 91 -9.40 3.44 3.86
CA LEU A 91 -10.50 2.52 3.53
C LEU A 91 -9.98 1.25 2.83
N GLY A 92 -9.05 1.40 1.87
CA GLY A 92 -8.40 0.26 1.21
C GLY A 92 -7.68 -0.66 2.22
N HIS A 93 -6.97 -0.09 3.20
CA HIS A 93 -6.30 -0.88 4.25
C HIS A 93 -7.30 -1.59 5.16
N ILE A 94 -8.42 -0.96 5.53
CA ILE A 94 -9.50 -1.62 6.29
C ILE A 94 -9.99 -2.86 5.54
N LEU A 95 -10.24 -2.73 4.23
CA LEU A 95 -10.70 -3.84 3.40
C LEU A 95 -9.65 -4.96 3.30
N TYR A 96 -8.37 -4.62 3.13
CA TYR A 96 -7.29 -5.60 3.14
C TYR A 96 -7.18 -6.33 4.49
N VAL A 97 -7.17 -5.60 5.60
CA VAL A 97 -7.10 -6.17 6.96
C VAL A 97 -8.30 -7.08 7.22
N ALA A 98 -9.51 -6.64 6.85
CA ALA A 98 -10.72 -7.45 6.98
C ALA A 98 -10.61 -8.77 6.19
N HIS A 99 -10.11 -8.72 4.95
CA HIS A 99 -9.94 -9.92 4.13
C HIS A 99 -8.86 -10.86 4.69
N ILE A 100 -7.74 -10.34 5.16
CA ILE A 100 -6.71 -11.14 5.84
C ILE A 100 -7.29 -11.77 7.11
N GLY A 101 -8.13 -11.04 7.85
CA GLY A 101 -8.84 -11.54 9.02
C GLY A 101 -9.72 -12.76 8.70
N VAL A 102 -10.39 -12.77 7.54
CA VAL A 102 -11.16 -13.94 7.08
C VAL A 102 -10.24 -15.11 6.75
N LEU A 103 -9.13 -14.88 6.05
CA LEU A 103 -8.14 -15.92 5.72
C LEU A 103 -7.48 -16.50 6.96
N ALA A 104 -7.32 -15.73 8.03
CA ALA A 104 -6.71 -16.10 9.30
C ALA A 104 -7.74 -16.49 10.38
N ALA A 105 -9.03 -16.57 10.07
CA ALA A 105 -10.11 -16.75 11.06
C ALA A 105 -9.97 -18.03 11.92
N ALA A 106 -9.33 -19.07 11.38
CA ALA A 106 -9.04 -20.30 12.12
C ALA A 106 -7.84 -20.17 13.08
N ALA A 107 -7.08 -19.06 12.99
CA ALA A 107 -5.92 -18.85 13.82
C ALA A 107 -6.30 -18.28 15.19
N GLN A 108 -5.90 -18.96 16.24
CA GLN A 108 -5.88 -18.39 17.58
C GLN A 108 -4.42 -18.01 17.93
N PRO A 109 -3.99 -16.76 17.62
CA PRO A 109 -2.62 -16.38 17.91
C PRO A 109 -2.36 -16.41 19.42
N ARG A 110 -1.21 -16.96 19.84
CA ARG A 110 -0.77 -16.84 21.21
C ARG A 110 -0.64 -15.37 21.58
N LEU A 111 -0.96 -15.01 22.83
CA LEU A 111 -0.93 -13.61 23.31
C LEU A 111 0.38 -12.90 22.95
N PHE A 112 1.52 -13.54 23.15
CA PHE A 112 2.82 -12.97 22.78
C PHE A 112 2.92 -12.65 21.28
N THR A 113 2.43 -13.54 20.42
CA THR A 113 2.42 -13.32 18.95
C THR A 113 1.52 -12.13 18.58
N ALA A 114 0.34 -12.05 19.18
CA ALA A 114 -0.59 -10.93 18.94
C ALA A 114 0.02 -9.60 19.43
N LEU A 115 0.63 -9.59 20.62
CA LEU A 115 1.30 -8.40 21.15
C LEU A 115 2.49 -7.98 20.26
N ALA A 116 3.38 -8.90 19.90
CA ALA A 116 4.52 -8.57 19.02
C ALA A 116 4.05 -8.06 17.65
N ALA A 117 3.02 -8.68 17.07
CA ALA A 117 2.45 -8.27 15.79
C ALA A 117 1.89 -6.83 15.80
N THR A 118 1.34 -6.38 16.93
CA THR A 118 0.70 -5.07 17.02
C THR A 118 1.64 -3.99 17.57
N LEU A 119 2.44 -4.30 18.56
CA LEU A 119 3.29 -3.33 19.25
C LEU A 119 4.44 -2.82 18.35
N VAL A 120 5.08 -3.72 17.59
CA VAL A 120 6.23 -3.32 16.76
C VAL A 120 5.82 -2.37 15.62
N PRO A 121 4.87 -2.73 14.71
CA PRO A 121 4.44 -1.80 13.67
C PRO A 121 3.78 -0.54 14.24
N GLY A 122 3.02 -0.68 15.34
CA GLY A 122 2.41 0.46 16.03
C GLY A 122 3.44 1.43 16.60
N ALA A 123 4.51 0.93 17.20
CA ALA A 123 5.61 1.76 17.69
C ALA A 123 6.31 2.51 16.56
N VAL A 124 6.53 1.86 15.40
CA VAL A 124 7.10 2.51 14.21
C VAL A 124 6.19 3.64 13.73
N ALA A 125 4.89 3.39 13.59
CA ALA A 125 3.93 4.42 13.17
C ALA A 125 3.88 5.60 14.16
N LEU A 126 3.87 5.33 15.47
CA LEU A 126 3.93 6.36 16.51
C LEU A 126 5.24 7.14 16.45
N CYS A 127 6.37 6.47 16.28
CA CYS A 127 7.68 7.13 16.18
C CYS A 127 7.68 8.13 15.00
N ILE A 128 7.27 7.70 13.80
CA ILE A 128 7.15 8.57 12.62
C ILE A 128 6.22 9.75 12.93
N PHE A 129 5.06 9.50 13.53
CA PHE A 129 4.12 10.56 13.89
C PHE A 129 4.74 11.57 14.86
N PHE A 130 5.37 11.12 15.95
CA PHE A 130 5.95 12.03 16.94
C PHE A 130 7.11 12.86 16.39
N VAL A 131 7.91 12.31 15.46
CA VAL A 131 8.96 13.03 14.74
C VAL A 131 8.36 14.13 13.87
N LEU A 132 7.27 13.84 13.15
CA LEU A 132 6.67 14.76 12.17
C LEU A 132 5.59 15.70 12.76
N ARG A 133 5.02 15.39 13.93
CA ARG A 133 3.79 16.04 14.47
C ARG A 133 3.83 17.57 14.50
N ARG A 134 5.01 18.16 14.67
CA ARG A 134 5.17 19.62 14.71
C ARG A 134 5.03 20.26 13.33
N ARG A 135 5.28 19.50 12.27
CA ARG A 135 5.23 19.94 10.87
C ARG A 135 3.88 19.61 10.22
N ILE A 136 3.15 18.62 10.78
CA ILE A 136 1.81 18.24 10.30
C ILE A 136 0.80 19.35 10.68
N PRO A 137 0.01 19.88 9.73
CA PRO A 137 -1.09 20.80 10.00
C PRO A 137 -2.02 20.27 11.10
N LYS A 138 -2.50 21.15 11.97
CA LYS A 138 -3.31 20.74 13.13
C LYS A 138 -4.52 19.89 12.73
N ALA A 139 -5.19 20.22 11.61
CA ALA A 139 -6.34 19.48 11.09
C ALA A 139 -5.99 18.05 10.68
N LEU A 140 -4.74 17.79 10.23
CA LEU A 140 -4.30 16.48 9.75
C LEU A 140 -3.58 15.63 10.81
N ARG A 141 -3.36 16.13 12.04
CA ARG A 141 -2.65 15.39 13.08
C ARG A 141 -3.36 14.14 13.52
N LEU A 142 -4.65 14.26 13.88
CA LEU A 142 -5.45 13.10 14.28
C LEU A 142 -5.70 12.15 13.10
N PRO A 143 -6.15 12.61 11.91
CA PRO A 143 -6.23 11.74 10.73
C PRO A 143 -4.90 11.04 10.41
N GLY A 144 -3.76 11.73 10.46
CA GLY A 144 -2.45 11.16 10.18
C GLY A 144 -2.02 10.10 11.18
N LEU A 145 -2.31 10.32 12.47
CA LEU A 145 -2.06 9.30 13.50
C LEU A 145 -2.91 8.05 13.26
N LEU A 146 -4.23 8.22 13.05
CA LEU A 146 -5.14 7.11 12.82
C LEU A 146 -4.77 6.33 11.54
N TYR A 147 -4.41 7.05 10.48
CA TYR A 147 -3.93 6.46 9.24
C TYR A 147 -2.65 5.63 9.45
N GLY A 148 -1.65 6.16 10.14
CA GLY A 148 -0.40 5.45 10.43
C GLY A 148 -0.63 4.17 11.26
N LEU A 149 -1.52 4.21 12.26
CA LEU A 149 -1.88 3.03 13.05
C LEU A 149 -2.66 2.01 12.22
N LEU A 150 -3.55 2.47 11.35
CA LEU A 150 -4.28 1.61 10.44
C LEU A 150 -3.35 0.93 9.43
N LEU A 151 -2.39 1.67 8.88
CA LEU A 151 -1.36 1.11 8.00
C LEU A 151 -0.51 0.06 8.72
N ALA A 152 -0.11 0.32 9.97
CA ALA A 152 0.60 -0.64 10.80
C ALA A 152 -0.22 -1.93 11.03
N SER A 153 -1.56 -1.83 11.13
CA SER A 153 -2.44 -2.98 11.32
C SER A 153 -2.45 -3.96 10.13
N LEU A 154 -2.14 -3.50 8.92
CA LEU A 154 -1.99 -4.38 7.75
C LEU A 154 -0.82 -5.35 7.94
N GLY A 155 0.35 -4.86 8.35
CA GLY A 155 1.50 -5.71 8.69
C GLY A 155 1.20 -6.64 9.86
N SER A 156 0.49 -6.15 10.87
CA SER A 156 0.06 -6.95 12.03
C SER A 156 -0.84 -8.12 11.63
N ALA A 157 -1.87 -7.85 10.83
CA ALA A 157 -2.81 -8.87 10.35
C ALA A 157 -2.09 -9.90 9.46
N ALA A 158 -1.21 -9.45 8.55
CA ALA A 158 -0.43 -10.32 7.68
C ALA A 158 0.54 -11.21 8.48
N PHE A 159 1.17 -10.70 9.54
CA PHE A 159 2.03 -11.49 10.42
C PHE A 159 1.22 -12.57 11.19
N ILE A 160 0.03 -12.22 11.68
CA ILE A 160 -0.86 -13.20 12.32
C ILE A 160 -1.27 -14.26 11.30
N GLY A 161 -1.64 -13.87 10.09
CA GLY A 161 -1.94 -14.80 8.99
C GLY A 161 -0.77 -15.73 8.66
N LEU A 162 0.47 -15.20 8.63
CA LEU A 162 1.67 -16.00 8.40
C LEU A 162 1.87 -17.05 9.51
N ARG A 163 1.66 -16.67 10.77
CA ARG A 163 1.76 -17.58 11.91
C ARG A 163 0.65 -18.63 11.93
N ALA A 164 -0.46 -18.32 11.26
CA ALA A 164 -1.59 -19.22 11.05
C ALA A 164 -1.41 -20.18 9.86
N GLY A 165 -0.37 -20.00 9.06
CA GLY A 165 -0.18 -20.75 7.83
C GLY A 165 -1.13 -20.35 6.70
N ALA A 166 -1.70 -19.14 6.75
CA ALA A 166 -2.59 -18.66 5.70
C ALA A 166 -1.86 -18.57 4.34
N PRO A 167 -2.50 -19.03 3.24
CA PRO A 167 -1.89 -18.97 1.92
C PRO A 167 -1.48 -17.53 1.57
N GLY A 168 -0.34 -17.37 0.91
CA GLY A 168 0.15 -16.06 0.48
C GLY A 168 0.58 -15.10 1.59
N ALA A 169 0.43 -15.45 2.88
CA ALA A 169 0.67 -14.54 4.00
C ALA A 169 2.10 -13.97 4.06
N GLY A 170 3.10 -14.68 3.57
CA GLY A 170 4.47 -14.16 3.43
C GLY A 170 4.55 -12.98 2.48
N PHE A 171 3.86 -13.04 1.33
CA PHE A 171 3.75 -11.93 0.39
C PHE A 171 2.94 -10.77 0.97
N LEU A 172 1.85 -11.06 1.68
CA LEU A 172 1.03 -10.04 2.36
C LEU A 172 1.83 -9.29 3.42
N LEU A 173 2.66 -10.01 4.20
CA LEU A 173 3.52 -9.38 5.21
C LEU A 173 4.60 -8.50 4.57
N ALA A 174 5.30 -9.01 3.56
CA ALA A 174 6.30 -8.23 2.83
C ALA A 174 5.68 -7.00 2.17
N GLY A 175 4.51 -7.15 1.55
CA GLY A 175 3.73 -6.04 0.97
C GLY A 175 3.32 -5.00 2.01
N GLY A 176 2.81 -5.43 3.17
CA GLY A 176 2.43 -4.53 4.27
C GLY A 176 3.63 -3.76 4.85
N CYS A 177 4.78 -4.42 5.01
CA CYS A 177 6.01 -3.77 5.46
C CYS A 177 6.50 -2.73 4.44
N LEU A 178 6.53 -3.07 3.14
CA LEU A 178 6.92 -2.12 2.10
C LEU A 178 5.94 -0.96 1.98
N PHE A 179 4.65 -1.19 2.21
CA PHE A 179 3.66 -0.13 2.22
C PHE A 179 3.91 0.86 3.37
N LEU A 180 4.18 0.34 4.58
CA LEU A 180 4.54 1.17 5.74
C LEU A 180 5.82 1.98 5.47
N CYS A 181 6.82 1.38 4.82
CA CYS A 181 8.03 2.08 4.40
C CYS A 181 7.72 3.19 3.38
N SER A 182 6.93 2.88 2.35
CA SER A 182 6.52 3.84 1.31
C SER A 182 5.86 5.07 1.93
N ASP A 183 4.86 4.86 2.78
CA ASP A 183 4.10 5.95 3.37
C ASP A 183 4.89 6.69 4.45
N GLY A 184 5.81 6.01 5.12
CA GLY A 184 6.79 6.64 5.98
C GLY A 184 7.66 7.63 5.20
N ILE A 185 8.24 7.22 4.07
CA ILE A 185 9.05 8.10 3.20
C ILE A 185 8.18 9.25 2.66
N LEU A 186 6.96 8.95 2.19
CA LEU A 186 6.01 9.94 1.69
C LEU A 186 5.65 10.98 2.76
N ALA A 187 5.44 10.57 4.01
CA ALA A 187 5.16 11.47 5.11
C ALA A 187 6.36 12.40 5.39
N PHE A 188 7.58 11.85 5.41
CA PHE A 188 8.78 12.67 5.54
C PHE A 188 8.93 13.64 4.38
N GLU A 189 8.73 13.22 3.13
CA GLU A 189 8.79 14.09 1.96
C GLU A 189 7.71 15.18 1.99
N THR A 190 6.47 14.81 2.32
CA THR A 190 5.33 15.75 2.31
C THR A 190 5.45 16.85 3.37
N PHE A 191 6.04 16.52 4.54
CA PHE A 191 6.12 17.45 5.68
C PHE A 191 7.53 17.99 5.94
N ARG A 192 8.51 17.74 5.07
CA ARG A 192 9.82 18.39 5.07
C ARG A 192 9.89 19.46 3.99
N ASP A 193 10.81 20.39 4.15
CA ASP A 193 11.07 21.41 3.15
C ASP A 193 11.84 20.84 1.97
N GLY A 194 11.24 20.86 0.80
CA GLY A 194 11.82 20.50 -0.50
C GLY A 194 11.38 19.16 -1.07
N ASP A 195 10.89 19.19 -2.30
CA ASP A 195 10.60 17.99 -3.11
C ASP A 195 11.91 17.37 -3.60
N SER A 196 12.00 16.04 -3.54
CA SER A 196 13.16 15.28 -4.01
C SER A 196 12.74 14.19 -5.00
N ASN A 197 13.27 14.26 -6.23
CA ASN A 197 13.04 13.20 -7.21
C ASN A 197 13.48 11.82 -6.69
N ALA A 198 14.54 11.77 -5.88
CA ALA A 198 15.02 10.53 -5.27
C ALA A 198 14.02 9.99 -4.24
N ALA A 199 13.41 10.86 -3.42
CA ALA A 199 12.36 10.45 -2.49
C ALA A 199 11.11 9.98 -3.24
N ASP A 200 10.69 10.68 -4.29
CA ASP A 200 9.61 10.25 -5.17
C ASP A 200 9.84 8.87 -5.76
N VAL A 201 11.06 8.58 -6.25
CA VAL A 201 11.43 7.26 -6.76
C VAL A 201 11.35 6.21 -5.64
N ALA A 202 11.88 6.51 -4.45
CA ALA A 202 11.87 5.58 -3.32
C ALA A 202 10.43 5.26 -2.87
N VAL A 203 9.55 6.28 -2.74
CA VAL A 203 8.13 6.12 -2.44
C VAL A 203 7.46 5.22 -3.47
N MET A 204 7.63 5.53 -4.76
CA MET A 204 6.94 4.78 -5.81
C MET A 204 7.47 3.37 -6.00
N LEU A 205 8.79 3.15 -5.83
CA LEU A 205 9.39 1.82 -5.90
C LEU A 205 8.82 0.92 -4.79
N THR A 206 8.83 1.40 -3.55
CA THR A 206 8.29 0.65 -2.39
C THR A 206 6.79 0.46 -2.49
N TYR A 207 6.04 1.46 -2.97
CA TYR A 207 4.59 1.37 -3.18
C TYR A 207 4.20 0.34 -4.25
N ILE A 208 4.84 0.39 -5.43
CA ILE A 208 4.56 -0.55 -6.51
C ILE A 208 4.90 -1.98 -6.08
N ALA A 209 6.04 -2.18 -5.42
CA ALA A 209 6.43 -3.48 -4.89
C ALA A 209 5.44 -3.96 -3.82
N ALA A 210 4.98 -3.08 -2.92
CA ALA A 210 3.97 -3.40 -1.92
C ALA A 210 2.67 -3.88 -2.57
N GLN A 211 2.13 -3.12 -3.53
CA GLN A 211 0.87 -3.46 -4.19
C GLN A 211 0.98 -4.76 -5.02
N ALA A 212 2.11 -4.99 -5.70
CA ALA A 212 2.35 -6.22 -6.43
C ALA A 212 2.41 -7.44 -5.49
N LEU A 213 3.11 -7.33 -4.36
CA LEU A 213 3.19 -8.39 -3.37
C LEU A 213 1.83 -8.68 -2.70
N LEU A 214 1.05 -7.62 -2.40
CA LEU A 214 -0.31 -7.79 -1.89
C LEU A 214 -1.20 -8.52 -2.91
N ALA A 215 -1.12 -8.13 -4.20
CA ALA A 215 -1.87 -8.80 -5.26
C ALA A 215 -1.51 -10.28 -5.38
N VAL A 216 -0.21 -10.63 -5.37
CA VAL A 216 0.27 -12.03 -5.39
C VAL A 216 -0.19 -12.77 -4.13
N GLY A 217 -0.07 -12.15 -2.96
CA GLY A 217 -0.47 -12.75 -1.69
C GLY A 217 -1.96 -13.09 -1.63
N PHE A 218 -2.82 -12.16 -2.07
CA PHE A 218 -4.27 -12.39 -2.13
C PHE A 218 -4.68 -13.35 -3.25
N ALA A 219 -3.92 -13.46 -4.34
CA ALA A 219 -4.20 -14.43 -5.41
C ALA A 219 -3.86 -15.88 -5.01
N ALA A 220 -3.02 -16.08 -3.99
CA ALA A 220 -2.64 -17.38 -3.46
C ALA A 220 -3.65 -17.95 -2.45
N GLY A 221 -4.56 -17.15 -1.92
CA GLY A 221 -5.63 -17.52 -0.98
C GLY A 221 -6.95 -17.63 -1.69
#